data_6680fb26a5286651dd4ea9794d9e64f9
#
_entry.id   6680fb26a5286651dd4ea9794d9e64f9
#
_cell.length_a   1.000
_cell.length_b   1.000
_cell.length_c   1.000
_cell.angle_alpha   90.00
_cell.angle_beta   90.00
_cell.angle_gamma   90.00
#
_symmetry.space_group_name_H-M   'P 1'
#
loop_
_entity.id
_entity.type
_entity.pdbx_description
1 polymer ?
#
loop_
_entity_poly.entity_id
_entity_poly.type
_entity_poly.pdbx_seq_one_letter_code
_entity_poly.pdbx_strand_id
1 'polypeptide(L)'
;MKFLKLGDLHFGVKQDDPWVQNLQRDAIRQAIAYSKANGITKWLQAGDWFDVRKAITHKCMEFTREIATEIMGAGITVDVIVGNHDMAMKQKIHPNACTELLTQFSNFTIYDKITTVDYDGLKIDMVPWICDENREEILEYMKTTEARYCLGHFELNGFYFYKGMKSHGSEPDFLRRYKRVWSGHFHTQSSNKNVDYIGTPYTLTAGDENDIRGFWVFDTETEESSFVPNTTTWHKKIYYPCSVNPRQFKDISLRVVVEKMDKDLVAFESALEEVVHELKVIVKVDTSVETTEGCVEDEIKTLPDLMEEYVDALPEVNNADIDATKIIVKQLYIEASK
;
A
#
# COMPACT_ATOMS: atom_id res chain seq x y z
N MET A 1 -6.41 3.06 -26.22
CA MET A 1 -5.11 3.34 -25.53
C MET A 1 -5.02 2.53 -24.25
N LYS A 2 -3.81 2.27 -23.71
CA LYS A 2 -3.66 1.55 -22.43
C LYS A 2 -2.95 2.42 -21.41
N PHE A 3 -3.40 2.36 -20.16
CA PHE A 3 -2.74 2.98 -19.01
C PHE A 3 -2.20 1.91 -18.08
N LEU A 4 -1.02 2.13 -17.53
CA LEU A 4 -0.57 1.38 -16.37
C LEU A 4 -0.92 2.18 -15.11
N LYS A 5 -1.54 1.54 -14.12
CA LYS A 5 -1.92 2.15 -12.84
C LYS A 5 -0.98 1.62 -11.76
N LEU A 6 -0.34 2.54 -11.05
CA LEU A 6 0.51 2.27 -9.90
C LEU A 6 -0.15 2.81 -8.63
N GLY A 7 -0.15 2.02 -7.59
CA GLY A 7 -0.45 2.48 -6.24
C GLY A 7 0.76 3.11 -5.56
N ASP A 8 0.69 3.15 -4.26
CA ASP A 8 1.61 3.82 -3.35
C ASP A 8 3.04 3.28 -3.48
N LEU A 9 4.02 4.18 -3.60
CA LEU A 9 5.43 3.84 -3.77
C LEU A 9 6.26 4.05 -2.50
N HIS A 10 5.88 4.99 -1.63
CA HIS A 10 6.55 5.27 -0.36
C HIS A 10 8.08 5.36 -0.45
N PHE A 11 8.61 6.17 -1.38
CA PHE A 11 10.04 6.41 -1.44
C PHE A 11 10.51 7.12 -0.17
N GLY A 12 11.59 6.60 0.42
CA GLY A 12 12.10 7.08 1.71
C GLY A 12 11.65 6.24 2.92
N VAL A 13 10.81 5.24 2.73
CA VAL A 13 10.37 4.33 3.81
C VAL A 13 11.56 3.62 4.45
N LYS A 14 11.44 3.29 5.74
CA LYS A 14 12.52 2.69 6.56
C LYS A 14 13.85 3.47 6.48
N GLN A 15 13.78 4.81 6.47
CA GLN A 15 14.96 5.69 6.46
C GLN A 15 15.88 5.45 5.26
N ASP A 16 15.31 5.27 4.08
CA ASP A 16 16.05 5.01 2.84
C ASP A 16 16.90 3.73 2.88
N ASP A 17 16.37 2.67 3.47
CA ASP A 17 17.03 1.38 3.52
C ASP A 17 17.36 0.91 2.08
N PRO A 18 18.64 0.62 1.77
CA PRO A 18 19.04 0.20 0.42
C PRO A 18 18.34 -1.09 -0.06
N TRP A 19 18.02 -2.01 0.85
CA TRP A 19 17.28 -3.20 0.51
C TRP A 19 15.86 -2.85 0.04
N VAL A 20 15.17 -1.94 0.75
CA VAL A 20 13.84 -1.46 0.33
C VAL A 20 13.93 -0.72 -1.01
N GLN A 21 14.93 0.14 -1.21
CA GLN A 21 15.13 0.79 -2.51
C GLN A 21 15.35 -0.24 -3.65
N ASN A 22 15.96 -1.39 -3.37
CA ASN A 22 16.08 -2.47 -4.37
C ASN A 22 14.72 -3.10 -4.70
N LEU A 23 13.83 -3.29 -3.73
CA LEU A 23 12.46 -3.75 -3.98
C LEU A 23 11.71 -2.76 -4.88
N GLN A 24 11.80 -1.48 -4.54
CA GLN A 24 11.15 -0.40 -5.26
C GLN A 24 11.67 -0.32 -6.70
N ARG A 25 12.98 -0.36 -6.88
CA ARG A 25 13.65 -0.36 -8.18
C ARG A 25 13.22 -1.54 -9.04
N ASP A 26 13.20 -2.75 -8.46
CA ASP A 26 12.78 -3.97 -9.14
C ASP A 26 11.35 -3.86 -9.65
N ALA A 27 10.41 -3.45 -8.81
CA ALA A 27 9.01 -3.29 -9.17
C ALA A 27 8.81 -2.26 -10.31
N ILE A 28 9.48 -1.11 -10.23
CA ILE A 28 9.41 -0.08 -11.27
C ILE A 28 10.02 -0.58 -12.59
N ARG A 29 11.15 -1.29 -12.55
CA ARG A 29 11.77 -1.88 -13.74
C ARG A 29 10.91 -2.94 -14.39
N GLN A 30 10.19 -3.75 -13.61
CA GLN A 30 9.19 -4.68 -14.13
C GLN A 30 8.05 -3.93 -14.83
N ALA A 31 7.54 -2.84 -14.24
CA ALA A 31 6.51 -2.00 -14.85
C ALA A 31 7.00 -1.34 -16.16
N ILE A 32 8.25 -0.84 -16.19
CA ILE A 32 8.89 -0.30 -17.41
C ILE A 32 9.00 -1.39 -18.50
N ALA A 33 9.51 -2.57 -18.14
CA ALA A 33 9.68 -3.66 -19.09
C ALA A 33 8.34 -4.11 -19.68
N TYR A 34 7.32 -4.26 -18.83
CA TYR A 34 5.96 -4.58 -19.25
C TYR A 34 5.38 -3.50 -20.17
N SER A 35 5.55 -2.23 -19.81
CA SER A 35 5.08 -1.10 -20.62
C SER A 35 5.69 -1.10 -22.01
N LYS A 36 7.02 -1.29 -22.11
CA LYS A 36 7.73 -1.38 -23.40
C LYS A 36 7.22 -2.54 -24.24
N ALA A 37 7.04 -3.73 -23.64
CA ALA A 37 6.56 -4.92 -24.34
C ALA A 37 5.12 -4.79 -24.86
N ASN A 38 4.29 -3.94 -24.24
CA ASN A 38 2.88 -3.76 -24.56
C ASN A 38 2.54 -2.39 -25.17
N GLY A 39 3.53 -1.56 -25.49
CA GLY A 39 3.32 -0.23 -26.10
C GLY A 39 2.62 0.75 -25.18
N ILE A 40 2.77 0.63 -23.86
CA ILE A 40 2.16 1.52 -22.87
C ILE A 40 3.12 2.68 -22.60
N THR A 41 2.68 3.89 -22.85
CA THR A 41 3.47 5.13 -22.67
C THR A 41 2.90 6.06 -21.61
N LYS A 42 1.76 5.71 -20.99
CA LYS A 42 1.10 6.51 -19.97
C LYS A 42 0.91 5.70 -18.68
N TRP A 43 1.39 6.25 -17.58
CA TRP A 43 1.16 5.74 -16.23
C TRP A 43 0.27 6.69 -15.44
N LEU A 44 -0.59 6.13 -14.62
CA LEU A 44 -1.41 6.84 -13.63
C LEU A 44 -0.95 6.37 -12.24
N GLN A 45 -0.44 7.27 -11.42
CA GLN A 45 0.06 6.97 -10.08
C GLN A 45 -0.89 7.58 -9.03
N ALA A 46 -1.32 6.74 -8.11
CA ALA A 46 -2.45 7.01 -7.21
C ALA A 46 -2.07 7.67 -5.88
N GLY A 47 -1.00 8.47 -5.84
CA GLY A 47 -0.54 9.18 -4.64
C GLY A 47 0.41 8.38 -3.77
N ASP A 48 0.93 9.00 -2.72
CA ASP A 48 1.95 8.46 -1.83
C ASP A 48 3.18 7.97 -2.61
N TRP A 49 3.72 8.87 -3.43
CA TRP A 49 5.02 8.66 -4.06
C TRP A 49 6.13 8.63 -3.01
N PHE A 50 6.06 9.54 -2.04
CA PHE A 50 6.98 9.62 -0.91
C PHE A 50 6.35 9.09 0.38
N ASP A 51 7.20 8.67 1.33
CA ASP A 51 6.77 8.13 2.63
C ASP A 51 6.79 9.21 3.73
N VAL A 52 7.82 10.05 3.74
CA VAL A 52 8.11 10.96 4.86
C VAL A 52 7.59 12.36 4.60
N ARG A 53 6.61 12.80 5.40
CA ARG A 53 5.98 14.12 5.31
C ARG A 53 6.91 15.30 5.65
N LYS A 54 7.80 15.12 6.64
CA LYS A 54 8.53 16.25 7.25
C LYS A 54 9.83 16.61 6.54
N ALA A 55 10.52 15.62 5.98
CA ALA A 55 11.82 15.84 5.35
C ALA A 55 12.13 14.73 4.35
N ILE A 56 12.49 15.10 3.14
CA ILE A 56 13.00 14.18 2.14
C ILE A 56 14.52 14.19 2.21
N THR A 57 15.14 13.03 2.39
CA THR A 57 16.58 12.90 2.52
C THR A 57 17.27 13.05 1.16
N HIS A 58 18.57 13.35 1.16
CA HIS A 58 19.37 13.37 -0.07
C HIS A 58 19.39 11.99 -0.76
N LYS A 59 19.37 10.89 0.00
CA LYS A 59 19.27 9.53 -0.57
C LYS A 59 17.94 9.31 -1.29
N CYS A 60 16.83 9.71 -0.68
CA CYS A 60 15.52 9.63 -1.31
C CYS A 60 15.44 10.49 -2.57
N MET A 61 16.01 11.70 -2.55
CA MET A 61 16.08 12.58 -3.72
C MET A 61 16.93 11.99 -4.85
N GLU A 62 18.08 11.38 -4.53
CA GLU A 62 18.94 10.71 -5.50
C GLU A 62 18.23 9.51 -6.13
N PHE A 63 17.61 8.67 -5.30
CA PHE A 63 16.82 7.52 -5.75
C PHE A 63 15.63 7.94 -6.62
N THR A 64 14.90 8.97 -6.21
CA THR A 64 13.79 9.54 -7.00
C THR A 64 14.27 9.99 -8.38
N ARG A 65 15.42 10.66 -8.45
CA ARG A 65 16.02 11.11 -9.73
C ARG A 65 16.41 9.94 -10.61
N GLU A 66 17.01 8.88 -10.03
CA GLU A 66 17.35 7.64 -10.74
C GLU A 66 16.09 7.08 -11.40
N ILE A 67 15.05 6.83 -10.62
CA ILE A 67 13.80 6.21 -11.08
C ILE A 67 13.07 7.10 -12.11
N ALA A 68 12.93 8.39 -11.84
CA ALA A 68 12.28 9.31 -12.77
C ALA A 68 13.01 9.39 -14.11
N THR A 69 14.34 9.33 -14.08
CA THR A 69 15.18 9.31 -15.31
C THR A 69 15.02 7.99 -16.08
N GLU A 70 14.94 6.84 -15.39
CA GLU A 70 14.68 5.54 -16.03
C GLU A 70 13.30 5.52 -16.71
N ILE A 71 12.26 6.04 -16.05
CA ILE A 71 10.89 6.16 -16.61
C ILE A 71 10.90 7.08 -17.83
N MET A 72 11.57 8.23 -17.74
CA MET A 72 11.70 9.19 -18.85
C MET A 72 12.45 8.58 -20.03
N GLY A 73 13.57 7.90 -19.77
CA GLY A 73 14.36 7.18 -20.79
C GLY A 73 13.60 6.02 -21.46
N ALA A 74 12.55 5.54 -20.83
CA ALA A 74 11.63 4.55 -21.40
C ALA A 74 10.53 5.17 -22.30
N GLY A 75 10.47 6.51 -22.41
CA GLY A 75 9.43 7.23 -23.15
C GLY A 75 8.05 7.18 -22.46
N ILE A 76 8.02 7.04 -21.15
CA ILE A 76 6.80 6.94 -20.36
C ILE A 76 6.50 8.27 -19.70
N THR A 77 5.26 8.74 -19.80
CA THR A 77 4.73 9.89 -19.07
C THR A 77 3.93 9.41 -17.87
N VAL A 78 4.03 10.13 -16.75
CA VAL A 78 3.39 9.76 -15.48
C VAL A 78 2.50 10.90 -15.00
N ASP A 79 1.24 10.61 -14.79
CA ASP A 79 0.30 11.49 -14.14
C ASP A 79 0.16 11.06 -12.68
N VAL A 80 0.52 11.95 -11.74
CA VAL A 80 0.63 11.68 -10.31
C VAL A 80 -0.38 12.54 -9.56
N ILE A 81 -1.22 11.94 -8.74
CA ILE A 81 -2.01 12.68 -7.76
C ILE A 81 -1.24 12.77 -6.42
N VAL A 82 -1.49 13.81 -5.64
CA VAL A 82 -0.85 13.97 -4.33
C VAL A 82 -1.59 13.12 -3.30
N GLY A 83 -0.88 12.22 -2.62
CA GLY A 83 -1.37 11.42 -1.51
C GLY A 83 -1.12 12.07 -0.14
N ASN A 84 -1.55 11.43 0.92
CA ASN A 84 -1.44 11.99 2.27
C ASN A 84 -0.01 11.97 2.84
N HIS A 85 0.86 11.05 2.39
CA HIS A 85 2.26 11.03 2.77
C HIS A 85 3.10 12.05 1.99
N ASP A 86 2.64 12.48 0.83
CA ASP A 86 3.33 13.50 0.04
C ASP A 86 3.22 14.91 0.65
N MET A 87 2.21 15.15 1.51
CA MET A 87 1.91 16.46 2.11
C MET A 87 2.75 16.73 3.35
N ALA A 88 3.32 17.93 3.44
CA ALA A 88 4.05 18.36 4.64
C ALA A 88 3.14 18.58 5.86
N MET A 89 1.88 18.96 5.64
CA MET A 89 0.89 19.26 6.67
C MET A 89 -0.39 18.46 6.44
N LYS A 90 -1.01 17.93 7.51
CA LYS A 90 -2.22 17.09 7.40
C LYS A 90 -3.43 17.83 6.81
N GLN A 91 -3.54 19.14 7.02
CA GLN A 91 -4.72 19.95 6.69
C GLN A 91 -4.62 20.70 5.38
N LYS A 92 -3.41 20.76 4.76
CA LYS A 92 -3.15 21.55 3.56
C LYS A 92 -2.40 20.74 2.54
N ILE A 93 -2.82 20.90 1.26
CA ILE A 93 -2.19 20.18 0.14
C ILE A 93 -0.76 20.70 -0.15
N HIS A 94 -0.48 21.95 0.16
CA HIS A 94 0.83 22.57 -0.04
C HIS A 94 1.51 22.96 1.29
N PRO A 95 2.86 22.92 1.33
CA PRO A 95 3.74 22.31 0.31
C PRO A 95 3.63 20.78 0.31
N ASN A 96 3.90 20.16 -0.85
CA ASN A 96 3.95 18.71 -0.98
C ASN A 96 5.16 18.25 -1.81
N ALA A 97 5.67 17.06 -1.49
CA ALA A 97 6.90 16.55 -2.09
C ALA A 97 6.79 16.27 -3.59
N CYS A 98 5.62 15.86 -4.08
CA CYS A 98 5.41 15.61 -5.50
C CYS A 98 5.58 16.88 -6.33
N THR A 99 4.95 17.98 -5.91
CA THR A 99 5.09 19.28 -6.61
C THR A 99 6.52 19.80 -6.55
N GLU A 100 7.17 19.71 -5.38
CA GLU A 100 8.52 20.27 -5.21
C GLU A 100 9.61 19.44 -5.94
N LEU A 101 9.46 18.12 -6.05
CA LEU A 101 10.53 17.26 -6.53
C LEU A 101 10.28 16.63 -7.89
N LEU A 102 9.03 16.38 -8.31
CA LEU A 102 8.76 15.68 -9.57
C LEU A 102 8.50 16.62 -10.74
N THR A 103 8.09 17.86 -10.53
CA THR A 103 7.84 18.85 -11.60
C THR A 103 9.07 19.22 -12.41
N GLN A 104 10.28 18.95 -11.90
CA GLN A 104 11.52 19.14 -12.64
C GLN A 104 11.69 18.14 -13.80
N PHE A 105 10.94 17.03 -13.82
CA PHE A 105 10.97 16.04 -14.88
C PHE A 105 9.81 16.28 -15.86
N SER A 106 10.14 16.55 -17.12
CA SER A 106 9.16 16.94 -18.14
C SER A 106 8.12 15.88 -18.49
N ASN A 107 8.36 14.64 -18.10
CA ASN A 107 7.45 13.52 -18.29
C ASN A 107 6.52 13.26 -17.09
N PHE A 108 6.55 14.10 -16.04
CA PHE A 108 5.65 14.03 -14.89
C PHE A 108 4.66 15.20 -14.93
N THR A 109 3.40 14.89 -14.67
CA THR A 109 2.33 15.86 -14.42
C THR A 109 1.75 15.61 -13.05
N ILE A 110 1.77 16.64 -12.18
CA ILE A 110 1.31 16.53 -10.79
C ILE A 110 -0.07 17.17 -10.65
N TYR A 111 -0.98 16.44 -10.07
CA TYR A 111 -2.34 16.89 -9.77
C TYR A 111 -2.51 17.08 -8.27
N ASP A 112 -2.35 18.30 -7.81
CA ASP A 112 -2.56 18.76 -6.44
C ASP A 112 -3.92 19.42 -6.23
N LYS A 113 -4.72 19.51 -7.30
CA LYS A 113 -6.12 19.95 -7.31
C LYS A 113 -6.95 18.98 -8.11
N ILE A 114 -8.24 18.88 -7.77
CA ILE A 114 -9.17 18.11 -8.59
C ILE A 114 -9.18 18.64 -10.02
N THR A 115 -8.91 17.76 -10.96
CA THR A 115 -8.79 18.11 -12.39
C THR A 115 -9.33 16.99 -13.25
N THR A 116 -10.24 17.29 -14.16
CA THR A 116 -10.64 16.33 -15.19
C THR A 116 -9.63 16.35 -16.34
N VAL A 117 -9.05 15.19 -16.62
CA VAL A 117 -8.15 14.98 -17.77
C VAL A 117 -8.86 14.17 -18.83
N ASP A 118 -8.76 14.64 -20.08
CA ASP A 118 -9.31 13.93 -21.23
C ASP A 118 -8.19 13.13 -21.93
N TYR A 119 -8.35 11.81 -21.94
CA TYR A 119 -7.45 10.88 -22.60
C TYR A 119 -8.14 10.31 -23.85
N ASP A 120 -8.07 11.03 -24.95
CA ASP A 120 -8.70 10.66 -26.25
C ASP A 120 -10.21 10.36 -26.11
N GLY A 121 -10.93 11.23 -25.40
CA GLY A 121 -12.38 11.11 -25.16
C GLY A 121 -12.75 10.36 -23.87
N LEU A 122 -11.80 9.75 -23.18
CA LEU A 122 -12.00 9.17 -21.86
C LEU A 122 -11.65 10.19 -20.76
N LYS A 123 -12.68 10.75 -20.13
CA LYS A 123 -12.50 11.71 -19.03
C LYS A 123 -12.29 10.98 -17.72
N ILE A 124 -11.18 11.31 -17.02
CA ILE A 124 -10.82 10.82 -15.69
C ILE A 124 -10.63 12.01 -14.76
N ASP A 125 -11.28 12.00 -13.61
CA ASP A 125 -11.01 12.96 -12.55
C ASP A 125 -9.78 12.51 -11.75
N MET A 126 -8.78 13.37 -11.72
CA MET A 126 -7.56 13.23 -10.91
C MET A 126 -7.81 13.94 -9.58
N VAL A 127 -7.92 13.17 -8.49
CA VAL A 127 -8.36 13.69 -7.18
C VAL A 127 -7.26 13.46 -6.16
N PRO A 128 -6.56 14.52 -5.69
CA PRO A 128 -5.56 14.39 -4.64
C PRO A 128 -6.23 14.03 -3.30
N TRP A 129 -5.42 13.75 -2.30
CA TRP A 129 -5.89 13.54 -0.93
C TRP A 129 -6.84 14.66 -0.48
N ILE A 130 -7.98 14.26 0.07
CA ILE A 130 -8.99 15.20 0.58
C ILE A 130 -8.60 15.62 2.01
N CYS A 131 -8.18 16.87 2.16
CA CYS A 131 -7.88 17.50 3.45
C CYS A 131 -8.85 18.65 3.75
N ASP A 132 -8.68 19.31 4.89
CA ASP A 132 -9.58 20.40 5.30
C ASP A 132 -9.63 21.54 4.27
N GLU A 133 -8.49 21.87 3.66
CA GLU A 133 -8.35 22.98 2.72
C GLU A 133 -9.13 22.76 1.41
N ASN A 134 -9.19 21.55 0.88
CA ASN A 134 -9.70 21.27 -0.47
C ASN A 134 -11.03 20.49 -0.48
N ARG A 135 -11.53 20.06 0.68
CA ARG A 135 -12.70 19.17 0.81
C ARG A 135 -13.94 19.71 0.12
N GLU A 136 -14.30 20.96 0.40
CA GLU A 136 -15.52 21.56 -0.12
C GLU A 136 -15.46 21.69 -1.66
N GLU A 137 -14.34 22.18 -2.17
CA GLU A 137 -14.10 22.34 -3.60
C GLU A 137 -14.20 20.99 -4.33
N ILE A 138 -13.51 19.95 -3.82
CA ILE A 138 -13.51 18.62 -4.41
C ILE A 138 -14.91 18.02 -4.43
N LEU A 139 -15.62 18.04 -3.30
CA LEU A 139 -16.96 17.45 -3.21
C LEU A 139 -17.98 18.20 -4.08
N GLU A 140 -17.86 19.53 -4.23
CA GLU A 140 -18.73 20.27 -5.13
C GLU A 140 -18.42 19.98 -6.61
N TYR A 141 -17.14 19.95 -6.97
CA TYR A 141 -16.72 19.57 -8.33
C TYR A 141 -17.24 18.19 -8.73
N MET A 142 -17.09 17.21 -7.83
CA MET A 142 -17.53 15.83 -8.07
C MET A 142 -19.05 15.71 -8.30
N LYS A 143 -19.88 16.64 -7.83
CA LYS A 143 -21.33 16.62 -8.10
C LYS A 143 -21.67 16.93 -9.55
N THR A 144 -20.84 17.69 -10.24
CA THR A 144 -21.13 18.27 -11.56
C THR A 144 -20.25 17.72 -12.68
N THR A 145 -19.12 17.06 -12.37
CA THR A 145 -18.19 16.53 -13.36
C THR A 145 -18.87 15.59 -14.37
N GLU A 146 -18.39 15.57 -15.60
CA GLU A 146 -18.81 14.64 -16.65
C GLU A 146 -17.91 13.39 -16.73
N ALA A 147 -16.85 13.31 -15.90
CA ALA A 147 -15.93 12.18 -15.89
C ALA A 147 -16.65 10.90 -15.43
N ARG A 148 -16.42 9.81 -16.15
CA ARG A 148 -16.95 8.48 -15.80
C ARG A 148 -16.00 7.69 -14.92
N TYR A 149 -14.75 8.10 -14.84
CA TYR A 149 -13.67 7.47 -14.08
C TYR A 149 -13.05 8.46 -13.12
N CYS A 150 -12.48 7.93 -12.04
CA CYS A 150 -11.77 8.73 -11.04
C CYS A 150 -10.51 7.98 -10.61
N LEU A 151 -9.39 8.67 -10.58
CA LEU A 151 -8.19 8.26 -9.86
C LEU A 151 -8.09 9.12 -8.62
N GLY A 152 -8.05 8.49 -7.44
CA GLY A 152 -8.01 9.21 -6.17
C GLY A 152 -7.10 8.56 -5.16
N HIS A 153 -6.95 9.26 -4.03
CA HIS A 153 -6.24 8.75 -2.86
C HIS A 153 -7.16 8.91 -1.65
N PHE A 154 -7.91 7.86 -1.32
CA PHE A 154 -9.03 7.95 -0.39
C PHE A 154 -8.87 6.99 0.78
N GLU A 155 -9.32 7.42 1.96
CA GLU A 155 -9.60 6.55 3.10
C GLU A 155 -11.12 6.34 3.20
N LEU A 156 -11.58 5.14 2.85
CA LEU A 156 -13.01 4.85 2.74
C LEU A 156 -13.46 3.79 3.74
N ASN A 157 -14.64 4.00 4.31
CA ASN A 157 -15.32 2.97 5.10
C ASN A 157 -15.72 1.78 4.23
N GLY A 158 -15.74 0.57 4.83
CA GLY A 158 -16.10 -0.67 4.15
C GLY A 158 -14.96 -1.38 3.44
N PHE A 159 -13.72 -0.91 3.62
CA PHE A 159 -12.49 -1.54 3.15
C PHE A 159 -11.58 -1.89 4.33
N TYR A 160 -10.48 -2.58 4.08
CA TYR A 160 -9.54 -3.03 5.11
C TYR A 160 -8.17 -2.43 4.87
N PHE A 161 -7.58 -1.85 5.93
CA PHE A 161 -6.16 -1.45 5.94
C PHE A 161 -5.24 -2.66 5.83
N TYR A 162 -5.53 -3.69 6.65
CA TYR A 162 -4.86 -4.98 6.72
C TYR A 162 -5.90 -6.09 6.85
N LYS A 163 -5.47 -7.34 6.71
CA LYS A 163 -6.35 -8.51 6.99
C LYS A 163 -6.94 -8.37 8.39
N GLY A 164 -8.27 -8.26 8.47
CA GLY A 164 -9.03 -8.15 9.72
C GLY A 164 -9.26 -6.73 10.24
N MET A 165 -8.55 -5.71 9.78
CA MET A 165 -8.71 -4.34 10.27
C MET A 165 -9.49 -3.46 9.28
N LYS A 166 -10.74 -3.17 9.61
CA LYS A 166 -11.62 -2.30 8.80
C LYS A 166 -11.21 -0.83 8.94
N SER A 167 -11.32 -0.10 7.83
CA SER A 167 -11.24 1.35 7.82
C SER A 167 -12.52 1.98 8.36
N HIS A 168 -12.36 3.07 9.09
CA HIS A 168 -13.43 3.97 9.55
C HIS A 168 -13.39 5.32 8.80
N GLY A 169 -12.85 5.33 7.60
CA GLY A 169 -12.78 6.51 6.74
C GLY A 169 -14.13 7.03 6.27
N SER A 170 -14.12 7.89 5.28
CA SER A 170 -15.32 8.52 4.74
C SER A 170 -16.26 7.51 4.07
N GLU A 171 -17.56 7.74 4.17
CA GLU A 171 -18.54 6.96 3.41
C GLU A 171 -18.34 7.17 1.90
N PRO A 172 -18.33 6.09 1.09
CA PRO A 172 -18.01 6.18 -0.34
C PRO A 172 -19.12 6.75 -1.21
N ASP A 173 -20.19 7.29 -0.62
CA ASP A 173 -21.41 7.73 -1.32
C ASP A 173 -21.14 8.83 -2.35
N PHE A 174 -20.16 9.71 -2.09
CA PHE A 174 -19.77 10.77 -3.03
C PHE A 174 -19.12 10.24 -4.32
N LEU A 175 -18.72 8.96 -4.35
CA LEU A 175 -18.11 8.30 -5.51
C LEU A 175 -19.11 7.52 -6.38
N ARG A 176 -20.39 7.45 -5.98
CA ARG A 176 -21.40 6.58 -6.66
C ARG A 176 -21.63 6.91 -8.13
N ARG A 177 -21.40 8.15 -8.56
CA ARG A 177 -21.63 8.57 -9.93
C ARG A 177 -20.59 8.04 -10.92
N TYR A 178 -19.39 7.70 -10.45
CA TYR A 178 -18.35 7.17 -11.31
C TYR A 178 -18.66 5.72 -11.70
N LYS A 179 -18.35 5.36 -12.95
CA LYS A 179 -18.39 3.97 -13.40
C LYS A 179 -17.35 3.13 -12.64
N ARG A 180 -16.14 3.69 -12.48
CA ARG A 180 -15.06 3.11 -11.69
C ARG A 180 -14.23 4.20 -11.02
N VAL A 181 -13.78 3.89 -9.82
CA VAL A 181 -12.84 4.68 -9.03
C VAL A 181 -11.65 3.80 -8.72
N TRP A 182 -10.47 4.27 -9.02
CA TRP A 182 -9.21 3.64 -8.65
C TRP A 182 -8.57 4.47 -7.54
N SER A 183 -8.20 3.83 -6.44
CA SER A 183 -7.67 4.54 -5.27
C SER A 183 -6.33 3.98 -4.83
N GLY A 184 -5.39 4.84 -4.44
CA GLY A 184 -4.28 4.54 -3.55
C GLY A 184 -4.72 4.53 -2.09
N HIS A 185 -3.80 4.63 -1.16
CA HIS A 185 -3.90 4.66 0.28
C HIS A 185 -3.88 3.28 0.96
N PHE A 186 -4.71 2.33 0.55
CA PHE A 186 -4.66 0.99 1.11
C PHE A 186 -3.69 0.12 0.31
N HIS A 187 -2.72 -0.44 1.02
CA HIS A 187 -1.63 -1.18 0.41
C HIS A 187 -2.06 -2.55 -0.15
N THR A 188 -3.16 -3.10 0.38
CA THR A 188 -3.73 -4.36 -0.11
C THR A 188 -4.79 -4.08 -1.17
N GLN A 189 -4.72 -4.84 -2.27
CA GLN A 189 -5.74 -4.79 -3.30
C GLN A 189 -7.10 -5.20 -2.74
N SER A 190 -8.12 -4.42 -3.03
CA SER A 190 -9.49 -4.75 -2.65
C SER A 190 -10.48 -4.02 -3.55
N SER A 191 -11.65 -4.60 -3.72
CA SER A 191 -12.72 -4.02 -4.53
C SER A 191 -14.04 -4.10 -3.80
N ASN A 192 -14.80 -3.02 -3.82
CA ASN A 192 -16.16 -2.98 -3.31
C ASN A 192 -16.99 -2.03 -4.18
N LYS A 193 -18.11 -2.51 -4.74
CA LYS A 193 -18.97 -1.78 -5.67
C LYS A 193 -18.18 -1.25 -6.88
N ASN A 194 -18.07 0.08 -7.02
CA ASN A 194 -17.36 0.74 -8.11
C ASN A 194 -15.98 1.25 -7.72
N VAL A 195 -15.49 0.94 -6.51
CA VAL A 195 -14.18 1.38 -6.01
C VAL A 195 -13.22 0.20 -5.97
N ASP A 196 -12.04 0.39 -6.57
CA ASP A 196 -10.93 -0.54 -6.57
C ASP A 196 -9.70 0.12 -5.93
N TYR A 197 -9.18 -0.45 -4.84
CA TYR A 197 -7.87 -0.08 -4.31
C TYR A 197 -6.79 -0.80 -5.12
N ILE A 198 -5.86 -0.03 -5.65
CA ILE A 198 -4.79 -0.52 -6.55
C ILE A 198 -3.81 -1.40 -5.79
N GLY A 199 -3.52 -1.04 -4.54
CA GLY A 199 -2.49 -1.67 -3.71
C GLY A 199 -1.07 -1.25 -4.11
N THR A 200 -0.10 -1.54 -3.25
CA THR A 200 1.33 -1.29 -3.53
C THR A 200 1.87 -2.26 -4.58
N PRO A 201 2.83 -1.85 -5.42
CA PRO A 201 3.40 -2.74 -6.44
C PRO A 201 4.37 -3.79 -5.88
N TYR A 202 4.73 -3.72 -4.59
CA TYR A 202 5.63 -4.62 -3.87
C TYR A 202 5.21 -4.73 -2.40
N THR A 203 5.72 -5.75 -1.70
CA THR A 203 5.48 -5.92 -0.26
C THR A 203 6.32 -4.93 0.54
N LEU A 204 5.70 -4.17 1.45
CA LEU A 204 6.35 -3.13 2.26
C LEU A 204 6.78 -3.62 3.64
N THR A 205 5.99 -4.52 4.21
CA THR A 205 6.14 -4.95 5.61
C THR A 205 6.00 -6.46 5.74
N ALA A 206 6.38 -6.98 6.91
CA ALA A 206 6.15 -8.37 7.27
C ALA A 206 4.64 -8.73 7.35
N GLY A 207 3.74 -7.76 7.44
CA GLY A 207 2.30 -7.99 7.34
C GLY A 207 1.85 -8.40 5.93
N ASP A 208 2.66 -8.08 4.92
CA ASP A 208 2.39 -8.38 3.51
C ASP A 208 2.96 -9.75 3.08
N GLU A 209 3.40 -10.59 4.02
CA GLU A 209 4.00 -11.88 3.73
C GLU A 209 3.12 -12.73 2.81
N ASN A 210 3.73 -13.27 1.76
CA ASN A 210 3.09 -14.08 0.72
C ASN A 210 1.98 -13.35 -0.06
N ASP A 211 1.78 -12.04 0.12
CA ASP A 211 0.81 -11.30 -0.66
C ASP A 211 1.31 -11.08 -2.09
N ILE A 212 0.41 -11.29 -3.05
CA ILE A 212 0.70 -11.03 -4.45
C ILE A 212 0.52 -9.53 -4.70
N ARG A 213 1.61 -8.84 -5.00
CA ARG A 213 1.66 -7.42 -5.33
C ARG A 213 1.92 -7.23 -6.81
N GLY A 214 1.69 -6.03 -7.32
CA GLY A 214 1.89 -5.73 -8.73
C GLY A 214 1.23 -4.42 -9.14
N PHE A 215 0.93 -4.30 -10.40
CA PHE A 215 0.29 -3.11 -10.97
C PHE A 215 -0.89 -3.52 -11.87
N TRP A 216 -1.70 -2.55 -12.24
CA TRP A 216 -2.86 -2.77 -13.08
C TRP A 216 -2.69 -2.13 -14.44
N VAL A 217 -3.25 -2.73 -15.46
CA VAL A 217 -3.37 -2.16 -16.80
C VAL A 217 -4.83 -1.95 -17.11
N PHE A 218 -5.19 -0.75 -17.52
CA PHE A 218 -6.53 -0.41 -18.00
C PHE A 218 -6.49 -0.18 -19.50
N ASP A 219 -7.36 -0.87 -20.21
CA ASP A 219 -7.55 -0.69 -21.66
C ASP A 219 -8.77 0.18 -21.90
N THR A 220 -8.58 1.34 -22.56
CA THR A 220 -9.66 2.30 -22.80
C THR A 220 -10.65 1.84 -23.87
N GLU A 221 -10.29 0.88 -24.71
CA GLU A 221 -11.17 0.35 -25.76
C GLU A 221 -12.15 -0.68 -25.20
N THR A 222 -11.67 -1.57 -24.33
CA THR A 222 -12.52 -2.60 -23.69
C THR A 222 -13.11 -2.11 -22.37
N GLU A 223 -12.55 -1.03 -21.80
CA GLU A 223 -12.83 -0.50 -20.47
C GLU A 223 -12.61 -1.55 -19.36
N GLU A 224 -11.65 -2.45 -19.56
CA GLU A 224 -11.30 -3.51 -18.61
C GLU A 224 -9.95 -3.24 -17.93
N SER A 225 -9.83 -3.69 -16.67
CA SER A 225 -8.58 -3.67 -15.91
C SER A 225 -8.04 -5.08 -15.77
N SER A 226 -6.76 -5.27 -16.06
CA SER A 226 -6.04 -6.51 -15.82
C SER A 226 -4.91 -6.31 -14.82
N PHE A 227 -4.74 -7.26 -13.90
CA PHE A 227 -3.68 -7.24 -12.91
C PHE A 227 -2.43 -7.91 -13.47
N VAL A 228 -1.28 -7.27 -13.26
CA VAL A 228 0.04 -7.80 -13.62
C VAL A 228 0.82 -8.00 -12.32
N PRO A 229 1.01 -9.27 -11.89
CA PRO A 229 1.70 -9.54 -10.64
C PRO A 229 3.19 -9.20 -10.73
N ASN A 230 3.74 -8.67 -9.64
CA ASN A 230 5.17 -8.58 -9.45
C ASN A 230 5.74 -10.01 -9.37
N THR A 231 6.80 -10.28 -10.11
CA THR A 231 7.43 -11.61 -10.16
C THR A 231 8.22 -11.94 -8.91
N THR A 232 8.55 -10.93 -8.10
CA THR A 232 9.32 -11.05 -6.88
C THR A 232 8.47 -10.77 -5.64
N THR A 233 8.45 -11.70 -4.68
CA THR A 233 7.86 -11.51 -3.36
C THR A 233 8.98 -11.41 -2.35
N TRP A 234 9.14 -10.24 -1.74
CA TRP A 234 10.26 -9.90 -0.87
C TRP A 234 10.05 -10.19 0.61
N HIS A 235 8.80 -10.43 1.04
CA HIS A 235 8.44 -10.86 2.39
C HIS A 235 7.75 -12.21 2.29
N LYS A 236 8.31 -13.24 2.92
CA LYS A 236 7.77 -14.60 2.89
C LYS A 236 7.63 -15.18 4.29
N LYS A 237 6.64 -16.04 4.42
CA LYS A 237 6.42 -16.87 5.60
C LYS A 237 6.43 -18.34 5.19
N ILE A 238 7.14 -19.15 5.97
CA ILE A 238 7.15 -20.61 5.85
C ILE A 238 6.91 -21.23 7.22
N TYR A 239 6.50 -22.48 7.22
CA TYR A 239 6.25 -23.24 8.43
C TYR A 239 7.28 -24.37 8.53
N TYR A 240 7.91 -24.51 9.69
CA TYR A 240 8.83 -25.60 9.98
C TYR A 240 8.12 -26.66 10.83
N PRO A 241 8.29 -28.00 10.57
CA PRO A 241 9.25 -28.59 9.66
C PRO A 241 8.84 -28.57 8.18
N CYS A 242 9.79 -28.24 7.32
CA CYS A 242 9.62 -28.27 5.87
C CYS A 242 10.94 -28.59 5.18
N SER A 243 10.85 -29.08 3.94
CA SER A 243 12.03 -29.30 3.09
C SER A 243 12.06 -28.25 2.01
N VAL A 244 12.96 -27.28 2.16
CA VAL A 244 13.14 -26.16 1.21
C VAL A 244 14.61 -25.99 0.88
N ASN A 245 14.90 -25.49 -0.33
CA ASN A 245 16.25 -25.06 -0.66
C ASN A 245 16.47 -23.63 -0.14
N PRO A 246 17.38 -23.36 0.80
CA PRO A 246 17.60 -22.02 1.34
C PRO A 246 17.88 -20.97 0.26
N ARG A 247 18.57 -21.32 -0.82
CA ARG A 247 18.93 -20.39 -1.93
C ARG A 247 17.73 -19.74 -2.62
N GLN A 248 16.54 -20.34 -2.55
CA GLN A 248 15.31 -19.72 -3.09
C GLN A 248 14.85 -18.50 -2.31
N PHE A 249 15.37 -18.30 -1.11
CA PHE A 249 15.07 -17.17 -0.24
C PHE A 249 16.18 -16.12 -0.20
N LYS A 250 17.07 -16.15 -1.19
CA LYS A 250 18.16 -15.18 -1.26
C LYS A 250 17.60 -13.75 -1.25
N ASP A 251 18.17 -12.92 -0.39
CA ASP A 251 17.83 -11.50 -0.21
C ASP A 251 16.36 -11.22 0.21
N ILE A 252 15.61 -12.23 0.66
CA ILE A 252 14.21 -12.12 1.12
C ILE A 252 14.18 -11.87 2.64
N SER A 253 13.24 -11.08 3.13
CA SER A 253 12.84 -11.04 4.54
C SER A 253 11.95 -12.26 4.82
N LEU A 254 12.46 -13.20 5.60
CA LEU A 254 11.83 -14.51 5.81
C LEU A 254 11.38 -14.68 7.25
N ARG A 255 10.12 -15.04 7.44
CA ARG A 255 9.57 -15.50 8.71
C ARG A 255 9.41 -17.00 8.70
N VAL A 256 10.01 -17.68 9.68
CA VAL A 256 9.82 -19.12 9.94
C VAL A 256 8.93 -19.29 11.15
N VAL A 257 7.81 -19.97 10.98
CA VAL A 257 6.92 -20.36 12.08
C VAL A 257 7.23 -21.81 12.44
N VAL A 258 7.83 -22.02 13.61
CA VAL A 258 8.20 -23.35 14.10
C VAL A 258 6.99 -23.98 14.77
N GLU A 259 6.43 -25.01 14.14
CA GLU A 259 5.29 -25.78 14.67
C GLU A 259 5.76 -26.96 15.54
N LYS A 260 6.97 -27.45 15.29
CA LYS A 260 7.58 -28.56 16.05
C LYS A 260 9.09 -28.33 16.15
N MET A 261 9.61 -28.36 17.35
CA MET A 261 11.05 -28.33 17.61
C MET A 261 11.64 -29.72 17.47
N ASP A 262 12.76 -29.81 16.75
CA ASP A 262 13.55 -31.03 16.62
C ASP A 262 15.05 -30.70 16.54
N LYS A 263 15.90 -31.73 16.44
CA LYS A 263 17.37 -31.60 16.41
C LYS A 263 17.90 -30.88 15.14
N ASP A 264 17.09 -30.84 14.08
CA ASP A 264 17.51 -30.32 12.78
C ASP A 264 17.19 -28.83 12.61
N LEU A 265 16.40 -28.24 13.53
CA LEU A 265 15.97 -26.84 13.51
C LEU A 265 17.16 -25.87 13.45
N VAL A 266 18.16 -26.07 14.31
CA VAL A 266 19.33 -25.16 14.37
C VAL A 266 20.11 -25.15 13.06
N ALA A 267 20.31 -26.32 12.45
CA ALA A 267 20.98 -26.43 11.16
C ALA A 267 20.15 -25.78 10.04
N PHE A 268 18.82 -25.91 10.11
CA PHE A 268 17.90 -25.29 9.17
C PHE A 268 17.94 -23.77 9.26
N GLU A 269 17.87 -23.21 10.48
CA GLU A 269 17.98 -21.76 10.74
C GLU A 269 19.30 -21.21 10.22
N SER A 270 20.44 -21.83 10.59
CA SER A 270 21.78 -21.40 10.15
C SER A 270 21.89 -21.37 8.61
N ALA A 271 21.34 -22.37 7.93
CA ALA A 271 21.37 -22.41 6.45
C ALA A 271 20.53 -21.31 5.80
N LEU A 272 19.47 -20.85 6.48
CA LEU A 272 18.65 -19.73 6.00
C LEU A 272 19.34 -18.39 6.30
N GLU A 273 19.90 -18.19 7.47
CA GLU A 273 20.61 -16.97 7.89
C GLU A 273 21.74 -16.58 6.92
N GLU A 274 22.41 -17.55 6.31
CA GLU A 274 23.48 -17.30 5.34
C GLU A 274 23.01 -16.65 4.03
N VAL A 275 21.70 -16.74 3.71
CA VAL A 275 21.22 -16.36 2.37
C VAL A 275 20.11 -15.30 2.37
N VAL A 276 19.32 -15.21 3.46
CA VAL A 276 18.21 -14.25 3.55
C VAL A 276 18.69 -12.85 3.93
N HIS A 277 17.93 -11.85 3.59
CA HIS A 277 18.18 -10.49 4.07
C HIS A 277 17.93 -10.36 5.59
N GLU A 278 16.82 -10.93 6.04
CA GLU A 278 16.40 -10.93 7.44
C GLU A 278 15.71 -12.27 7.75
N LEU A 279 16.07 -12.89 8.87
CA LEU A 279 15.40 -14.09 9.38
C LEU A 279 14.68 -13.78 10.69
N LYS A 280 13.37 -14.05 10.72
CA LYS A 280 12.59 -14.01 11.96
C LYS A 280 12.01 -15.40 12.26
N VAL A 281 12.43 -15.99 13.36
CA VAL A 281 11.92 -17.29 13.81
C VAL A 281 10.91 -17.08 14.93
N ILE A 282 9.74 -17.69 14.81
CA ILE A 282 8.66 -17.65 15.78
C ILE A 282 8.29 -19.07 16.15
N VAL A 283 8.46 -19.44 17.40
CA VAL A 283 8.03 -20.74 17.90
C VAL A 283 6.58 -20.62 18.32
N LYS A 284 5.68 -21.46 17.75
CA LYS A 284 4.34 -21.64 18.28
C LYS A 284 4.48 -22.37 19.63
N VAL A 285 4.27 -21.65 20.71
CA VAL A 285 4.13 -22.27 22.03
C VAL A 285 2.74 -22.88 22.06
N ASP A 286 2.64 -24.21 22.07
CA ASP A 286 1.37 -24.88 22.43
C ASP A 286 1.04 -24.48 23.87
N THR A 287 0.14 -23.53 24.04
CA THR A 287 -0.46 -23.18 25.32
C THR A 287 -1.56 -24.20 25.71
N SER A 288 -1.40 -25.48 25.36
CA SER A 288 -2.20 -26.56 25.95
C SER A 288 -1.64 -26.89 27.36
N VAL A 289 -1.76 -25.92 28.24
CA VAL A 289 -1.87 -26.24 29.66
C VAL A 289 -3.26 -26.89 29.79
N GLU A 290 -3.28 -28.16 30.15
CA GLU A 290 -4.50 -28.88 30.55
C GLU A 290 -5.27 -28.03 31.57
N THR A 291 -6.23 -27.27 31.12
CA THR A 291 -7.33 -26.77 31.94
C THR A 291 -8.52 -27.65 31.60
N THR A 292 -8.86 -28.47 32.58
CA THR A 292 -10.09 -29.26 32.66
C THR A 292 -11.29 -28.49 32.13
N GLU A 293 -11.98 -29.16 31.19
CA GLU A 293 -13.38 -28.97 30.77
C GLU A 293 -13.84 -27.55 30.34
N GLY A 294 -14.03 -27.39 29.07
CA GLY A 294 -15.01 -26.45 28.51
C GLY A 294 -14.47 -25.18 27.87
N CYS A 295 -13.48 -25.23 26.98
CA CYS A 295 -13.13 -24.07 26.15
C CYS A 295 -13.28 -24.40 24.66
N VAL A 296 -14.13 -23.59 24.06
CA VAL A 296 -14.34 -23.34 22.64
C VAL A 296 -12.99 -23.09 21.96
N GLU A 297 -12.83 -23.51 20.69
CA GLU A 297 -11.71 -23.22 19.83
C GLU A 297 -11.33 -21.72 19.91
N ASP A 298 -10.24 -21.42 20.61
CA ASP A 298 -9.72 -20.04 20.68
C ASP A 298 -9.15 -19.68 19.31
N GLU A 299 -9.88 -18.87 18.57
CA GLU A 299 -9.34 -18.12 17.43
C GLU A 299 -8.08 -17.37 17.88
N ILE A 300 -6.99 -17.50 17.14
CA ILE A 300 -5.75 -16.76 17.40
C ILE A 300 -6.07 -15.28 17.18
N LYS A 301 -6.34 -14.56 18.26
CA LYS A 301 -6.67 -13.15 18.24
C LYS A 301 -5.45 -12.35 17.79
N THR A 302 -5.64 -11.42 16.87
CA THR A 302 -4.60 -10.49 16.49
C THR A 302 -4.35 -9.47 17.59
N LEU A 303 -3.18 -8.81 17.61
CA LEU A 303 -2.93 -7.75 18.59
C LEU A 303 -4.01 -6.64 18.57
N PRO A 304 -4.51 -6.20 17.41
CA PRO A 304 -5.67 -5.31 17.34
C PRO A 304 -6.91 -5.85 18.04
N ASP A 305 -7.24 -7.15 17.88
CA ASP A 305 -8.39 -7.75 18.54
C ASP A 305 -8.24 -7.77 20.08
N LEU A 306 -7.02 -8.06 20.56
CA LEU A 306 -6.70 -8.00 21.99
C LEU A 306 -6.78 -6.58 22.55
N MET A 307 -6.38 -5.59 21.75
CA MET A 307 -6.49 -4.18 22.14
C MET A 307 -7.94 -3.71 22.20
N GLU A 308 -8.80 -4.16 21.28
CA GLU A 308 -10.24 -3.89 21.34
C GLU A 308 -10.89 -4.51 22.58
N GLU A 309 -10.59 -5.79 22.86
CA GLU A 309 -11.09 -6.46 24.06
C GLU A 309 -10.62 -5.79 25.35
N TYR A 310 -9.36 -5.33 25.38
CA TYR A 310 -8.86 -4.58 26.52
C TYR A 310 -9.65 -3.28 26.74
N VAL A 311 -9.94 -2.54 25.67
CA VAL A 311 -10.76 -1.30 25.75
C VAL A 311 -12.18 -1.62 26.22
N ASP A 312 -12.79 -2.72 25.73
CA ASP A 312 -14.13 -3.16 26.19
C ASP A 312 -14.16 -3.57 27.66
N ALA A 313 -13.03 -4.05 28.19
CA ALA A 313 -12.90 -4.49 29.58
C ALA A 313 -12.57 -3.36 30.57
N LEU A 314 -12.38 -2.10 30.10
CA LEU A 314 -12.07 -0.97 30.96
C LEU A 314 -13.31 -0.56 31.80
N PRO A 315 -13.25 -0.60 33.14
CA PRO A 315 -14.43 -0.45 33.99
C PRO A 315 -14.97 0.98 34.17
N GLU A 316 -14.30 1.99 33.60
CA GLU A 316 -14.57 3.43 33.87
C GLU A 316 -14.92 4.25 32.61
N VAL A 317 -15.18 3.64 31.46
CA VAL A 317 -15.42 4.35 30.20
C VAL A 317 -16.89 4.22 29.77
N ASN A 318 -17.56 5.35 29.46
CA ASN A 318 -18.91 5.35 28.89
C ASN A 318 -18.92 4.72 27.48
N ASN A 319 -20.02 4.10 27.05
CA ASN A 319 -20.13 3.44 25.75
C ASN A 319 -19.74 4.33 24.56
N ALA A 320 -20.04 5.65 24.60
CA ALA A 320 -19.64 6.59 23.56
C ALA A 320 -18.12 6.85 23.53
N ASP A 321 -17.45 6.75 24.68
CA ASP A 321 -16.01 6.94 24.80
C ASP A 321 -15.23 5.66 24.43
N ILE A 322 -15.86 4.48 24.58
CA ILE A 322 -15.28 3.18 24.19
C ILE A 322 -15.02 3.15 22.68
N ASP A 323 -15.98 3.52 21.84
CA ASP A 323 -15.82 3.54 20.40
C ASP A 323 -14.75 4.56 19.95
N ALA A 324 -14.74 5.75 20.54
CA ALA A 324 -13.71 6.75 20.29
C ALA A 324 -12.31 6.26 20.71
N THR A 325 -12.22 5.58 21.85
CA THR A 325 -10.96 5.01 22.37
C THR A 325 -10.45 3.89 21.46
N LYS A 326 -11.31 3.00 20.98
CA LYS A 326 -10.94 1.95 20.00
C LYS A 326 -10.37 2.54 18.72
N ILE A 327 -10.98 3.60 18.19
CA ILE A 327 -10.49 4.32 17.00
C ILE A 327 -9.08 4.88 17.26
N ILE A 328 -8.86 5.54 18.39
CA ILE A 328 -7.57 6.13 18.75
C ILE A 328 -6.50 5.03 18.91
N VAL A 329 -6.82 3.95 19.62
CA VAL A 329 -5.91 2.83 19.86
C VAL A 329 -5.50 2.17 18.54
N LYS A 330 -6.46 1.97 17.62
CA LYS A 330 -6.17 1.47 16.27
C LYS A 330 -5.27 2.42 15.47
N GLN A 331 -5.54 3.72 15.52
CA GLN A 331 -4.70 4.71 14.84
C GLN A 331 -3.26 4.71 15.38
N LEU A 332 -3.11 4.65 16.71
CA LEU A 332 -1.80 4.55 17.36
C LEU A 332 -1.06 3.26 16.99
N TYR A 333 -1.76 2.14 16.91
CA TYR A 333 -1.18 0.88 16.45
C TYR A 333 -0.70 0.97 15.00
N ILE A 334 -1.50 1.55 14.11
CA ILE A 334 -1.14 1.77 12.71
C ILE A 334 0.09 2.70 12.61
N GLU A 335 0.14 3.76 13.42
CA GLU A 335 1.29 4.68 13.44
C GLU A 335 2.56 4.01 14.00
N ALA A 336 2.43 3.14 14.99
CA ALA A 336 3.54 2.41 15.60
C ALA A 336 4.03 1.21 14.74
N SER A 337 3.19 0.72 13.82
CA SER A 337 3.52 -0.40 12.94
C SER A 337 4.16 0.05 11.61
N LYS A 338 4.28 1.36 11.42
CA LYS A 338 4.96 2.01 10.29
C LYS A 338 6.42 2.27 10.63
#